data_896cd9675d0dca36bb7a8419ee62443c
#
_entry.id   896cd9675d0dca36bb7a8419ee62443c
#
_cell.length_a   1.000
_cell.length_b   1.000
_cell.length_c   1.000
_cell.angle_alpha   90.00
_cell.angle_beta   90.00
_cell.angle_gamma   90.00
#
_symmetry.space_group_name_H-M   'P 1'
#
loop_
_entity.id
_entity.type
_entity.pdbx_description
1 polymer ?
#
loop_
_entity_poly.entity_id
_entity_poly.type
_entity_poly.pdbx_seq_one_letter_code
_entity_poly.pdbx_strand_id
1 'polypeptide(L)'
;MTAEKLLEHQGAILLAQSDGCAVWQFRNETSDGTMTTYEIFSGVMLAFNDFHMERYECDFVADRRMLAIDHCREGRMEYAASDNLVAYTAAGDMKLDLREQHTGTFHFPSCHSHGLTVAFDRNIVKESLPCEVRDFPATPEKIVERWQLGSTPRVVRGAERMEHIFGEMYRVLEKIRIPYFKVKILELLLYLDAMTIPQVESERPYFYKTQVEKVEAIKRF
;
A
#
# COMPACT_ATOMS: atom_id res chain seq x y z
N MET A 1 2.13 16.12 10.53
CA MET A 1 2.04 16.50 9.10
C MET A 1 0.89 15.71 8.53
N THR A 2 -0.06 16.31 7.82
CA THR A 2 -1.19 15.58 7.21
C THR A 2 -0.70 14.76 6.02
N ALA A 3 -1.47 13.72 5.64
CA ALA A 3 -1.17 12.90 4.45
C ALA A 3 -1.02 13.77 3.19
N GLU A 4 -1.80 14.85 3.10
CA GLU A 4 -1.74 15.85 2.01
C GLU A 4 -0.36 16.49 1.89
N LYS A 5 0.19 17.00 2.99
CA LYS A 5 1.54 17.60 2.98
C LYS A 5 2.64 16.60 2.62
N LEU A 6 2.43 15.32 2.91
CA LEU A 6 3.37 14.27 2.52
C LEU A 6 3.36 14.04 1.01
N LEU A 7 2.18 14.04 0.39
CA LEU A 7 2.03 13.84 -1.07
C LEU A 7 2.52 15.08 -1.86
N GLU A 8 2.24 16.28 -1.38
CA GLU A 8 2.78 17.53 -1.97
C GLU A 8 4.32 17.55 -1.95
N HIS A 9 4.93 17.06 -0.87
CA HIS A 9 6.39 16.98 -0.76
C HIS A 9 7.02 16.01 -1.78
N GLN A 10 6.23 15.05 -2.27
CA GLN A 10 6.63 14.09 -3.31
C GLN A 10 6.39 14.61 -4.74
N GLY A 11 6.05 15.88 -4.90
CA GLY A 11 5.76 16.47 -6.20
C GLY A 11 4.41 16.04 -6.80
N ALA A 12 3.53 15.47 -5.98
CA ALA A 12 2.15 15.20 -6.40
C ALA A 12 1.38 16.51 -6.53
N ILE A 13 0.56 16.62 -7.58
CA ILE A 13 -0.29 17.77 -7.85
C ILE A 13 -1.70 17.45 -7.37
N LEU A 14 -2.24 18.28 -6.48
CA LEU A 14 -3.64 18.16 -6.07
C LEU A 14 -4.55 18.60 -7.21
N LEU A 15 -5.36 17.69 -7.75
CA LEU A 15 -6.32 17.97 -8.82
C LEU A 15 -7.69 18.37 -8.29
N ALA A 16 -8.15 17.73 -7.23
CA ALA A 16 -9.46 17.97 -6.64
C ALA A 16 -9.46 17.60 -5.16
N GLN A 17 -10.25 18.30 -4.37
CA GLN A 17 -10.46 18.01 -2.97
C GLN A 17 -11.91 18.26 -2.58
N SER A 18 -12.46 17.37 -1.78
CA SER A 18 -13.78 17.50 -1.15
C SER A 18 -13.71 16.88 0.24
N ASP A 19 -14.78 16.95 1.03
CA ASP A 19 -14.83 16.46 2.41
C ASP A 19 -14.29 15.01 2.55
N GLY A 20 -13.08 14.91 3.10
CA GLY A 20 -12.40 13.64 3.37
C GLY A 20 -11.88 12.87 2.13
N CYS A 21 -11.91 13.49 0.94
CA CYS A 21 -11.41 12.90 -0.30
C CYS A 21 -10.51 13.88 -1.05
N ALA A 22 -9.36 13.41 -1.55
CA ALA A 22 -8.48 14.20 -2.40
C ALA A 22 -7.97 13.35 -3.57
N VAL A 23 -7.84 13.97 -4.74
CA VAL A 23 -7.31 13.35 -5.97
C VAL A 23 -5.98 14.00 -6.31
N TRP A 24 -4.96 13.18 -6.43
CA TRP A 24 -3.58 13.57 -6.67
C TRP A 24 -3.11 13.05 -8.02
N GLN A 25 -2.33 13.85 -8.72
CA GLN A 25 -1.64 13.45 -9.94
C GLN A 25 -0.15 13.36 -9.69
N PHE A 26 0.44 12.27 -10.13
CA PHE A 26 1.88 12.04 -10.20
C PHE A 26 2.30 12.10 -11.67
N ARG A 27 3.34 12.85 -11.97
CA ARG A 27 3.86 12.97 -13.34
C ARG A 27 5.37 12.78 -13.36
N ASN A 28 5.83 12.12 -14.39
CA ASN A 28 7.22 12.16 -14.81
C ASN A 28 7.31 12.56 -16.29
N GLU A 29 8.50 12.54 -16.89
CA GLU A 29 8.73 13.00 -18.26
C GLU A 29 7.93 12.24 -19.33
N THR A 30 7.51 11.01 -19.05
CA THR A 30 6.93 10.10 -20.05
C THR A 30 5.50 9.66 -19.74
N SER A 31 5.00 9.90 -18.52
CA SER A 31 3.77 9.25 -18.08
C SER A 31 3.18 9.89 -16.82
N ASP A 32 1.99 9.46 -16.47
CA ASP A 32 1.27 9.95 -15.30
C ASP A 32 0.62 8.82 -14.51
N GLY A 33 0.17 9.15 -13.30
CA GLY A 33 -0.61 8.30 -12.44
C GLY A 33 -1.50 9.14 -11.55
N THR A 34 -2.51 8.53 -11.01
CA THR A 34 -3.42 9.15 -10.06
C THR A 34 -3.49 8.39 -8.76
N MET A 35 -3.70 9.12 -7.68
CA MET A 35 -4.01 8.55 -6.36
C MET A 35 -5.23 9.26 -5.80
N THR A 36 -6.27 8.50 -5.45
CA THR A 36 -7.45 9.04 -4.76
C THR A 36 -7.38 8.63 -3.31
N THR A 37 -7.25 9.62 -2.42
CA THR A 37 -7.10 9.39 -0.97
C THR A 37 -8.39 9.72 -0.21
N TYR A 38 -8.67 8.91 0.81
CA TYR A 38 -9.79 9.10 1.74
C TYR A 38 -9.26 9.07 3.17
N GLU A 39 -9.59 10.09 3.97
CA GLU A 39 -9.40 10.03 5.42
C GLU A 39 -10.57 9.25 6.03
N ILE A 40 -10.31 8.07 6.56
CA ILE A 40 -11.34 7.15 7.07
C ILE A 40 -11.56 7.35 8.57
N PHE A 41 -10.46 7.36 9.32
CA PHE A 41 -10.38 7.75 10.73
C PHE A 41 -9.20 8.69 10.89
N SER A 42 -9.14 9.44 11.94
CA SER A 42 -7.95 10.22 12.25
C SER A 42 -6.72 9.30 12.33
N GLY A 43 -5.74 9.51 11.46
CA GLY A 43 -4.56 8.65 11.32
C GLY A 43 -4.77 7.38 10.48
N VAL A 44 -5.92 7.21 9.82
CA VAL A 44 -6.17 6.12 8.88
C VAL A 44 -6.56 6.65 7.52
N MET A 45 -5.74 6.37 6.53
CA MET A 45 -5.94 6.77 5.14
C MET A 45 -6.16 5.53 4.26
N LEU A 46 -7.13 5.60 3.36
CA LEU A 46 -7.28 4.69 2.24
C LEU A 46 -6.91 5.42 0.95
N ALA A 47 -6.03 4.87 0.16
CA ALA A 47 -5.63 5.40 -1.14
C ALA A 47 -5.89 4.38 -2.24
N PHE A 48 -6.53 4.79 -3.33
CA PHE A 48 -6.61 4.03 -4.57
C PHE A 48 -5.54 4.57 -5.52
N ASN A 49 -4.71 3.67 -6.02
CA ASN A 49 -3.56 3.97 -6.86
C ASN A 49 -3.84 3.48 -8.29
N ASP A 50 -3.64 4.33 -9.25
CA ASP A 50 -3.74 4.01 -10.68
C ASP A 50 -2.58 4.67 -11.43
N PHE A 51 -1.52 3.89 -11.66
CA PHE A 51 -0.28 4.34 -12.27
C PHE A 51 -0.13 3.77 -13.66
N HIS A 52 0.06 4.64 -14.63
CA HIS A 52 0.34 4.34 -16.04
C HIS A 52 1.73 4.86 -16.38
N MET A 53 2.77 4.24 -15.85
CA MET A 53 4.16 4.66 -15.97
C MET A 53 5.12 3.48 -15.90
N GLU A 54 6.32 3.64 -16.44
CA GLU A 54 7.37 2.62 -16.37
C GLU A 54 8.08 2.62 -15.02
N ARG A 55 8.25 3.79 -14.42
CA ARG A 55 8.95 3.98 -13.17
C ARG A 55 8.47 5.22 -12.42
N TYR A 56 8.66 5.20 -11.13
CA TYR A 56 8.42 6.33 -10.24
C TYR A 56 9.54 6.43 -9.21
N GLU A 57 10.12 7.62 -9.06
CA GLU A 57 11.10 7.93 -8.02
C GLU A 57 10.36 8.46 -6.79
N CYS A 58 10.55 7.82 -5.67
CA CYS A 58 9.91 8.17 -4.41
C CYS A 58 10.95 8.53 -3.35
N ASP A 59 10.85 9.72 -2.80
CA ASP A 59 11.70 10.22 -1.71
C ASP A 59 10.93 10.30 -0.38
N PHE A 60 9.92 9.45 -0.22
CA PHE A 60 9.05 9.49 0.95
C PHE A 60 9.80 9.06 2.21
N VAL A 61 10.00 10.01 3.10
CA VAL A 61 10.48 9.78 4.47
C VAL A 61 9.35 10.13 5.42
N ALA A 62 8.78 9.14 6.07
CA ALA A 62 7.80 9.38 7.12
C ALA A 62 8.51 9.70 8.44
N ASP A 63 8.15 10.81 9.09
CA ASP A 63 8.60 11.12 10.45
C ASP A 63 8.02 10.16 11.50
N ARG A 64 7.10 9.29 11.07
CA ARG A 64 6.30 8.43 11.93
C ARG A 64 6.32 7.01 11.41
N ARG A 65 6.25 6.06 12.33
CA ARG A 65 6.10 4.65 12.01
C ARG A 65 4.70 4.40 11.46
N MET A 66 4.59 4.26 10.17
CA MET A 66 3.35 4.03 9.45
C MET A 66 3.25 2.55 9.08
N LEU A 67 2.18 1.89 9.52
CA LEU A 67 1.82 0.58 8.97
C LEU A 67 1.07 0.82 7.66
N ALA A 68 1.54 0.21 6.58
CA ALA A 68 0.86 0.20 5.29
C ALA A 68 0.49 -1.22 4.89
N ILE A 69 -0.71 -1.36 4.34
CA ILE A 69 -1.25 -2.58 3.77
C ILE A 69 -1.59 -2.26 2.33
N ASP A 70 -0.79 -2.77 1.39
CA ASP A 70 -0.99 -2.57 -0.04
C ASP A 70 -1.63 -3.82 -0.63
N HIS A 71 -2.63 -3.65 -1.49
CA HIS A 71 -3.18 -4.69 -2.33
C HIS A 71 -2.99 -4.30 -3.80
N CYS A 72 -2.34 -5.17 -4.57
CA CYS A 72 -2.20 -5.03 -6.00
C CYS A 72 -3.37 -5.71 -6.70
N ARG A 73 -4.22 -4.94 -7.36
CA ARG A 73 -5.35 -5.46 -8.14
C ARG A 73 -4.93 -5.89 -9.54
N GLU A 74 -4.13 -5.04 -10.20
CA GLU A 74 -3.71 -5.24 -11.58
C GLU A 74 -2.26 -4.78 -11.75
N GLY A 75 -1.55 -5.41 -12.66
CA GLY A 75 -0.18 -5.06 -12.97
C GLY A 75 0.83 -5.68 -12.00
N ARG A 76 1.98 -5.03 -11.91
CA ARG A 76 3.09 -5.44 -11.06
C ARG A 76 3.96 -4.24 -10.72
N MET A 77 4.38 -4.18 -9.46
CA MET A 77 5.33 -3.20 -8.96
C MET A 77 6.58 -3.91 -8.45
N GLU A 78 7.74 -3.45 -8.89
CA GLU A 78 9.06 -3.93 -8.46
C GLU A 78 9.80 -2.82 -7.72
N TYR A 79 10.55 -3.18 -6.69
CA TYR A 79 11.35 -2.24 -5.90
C TYR A 79 12.58 -2.92 -5.31
N ALA A 80 13.64 -2.13 -5.06
CA ALA A 80 14.83 -2.63 -4.42
C ALA A 80 14.53 -3.01 -2.95
N ALA A 81 14.75 -4.28 -2.59
CA ALA A 81 14.63 -4.73 -1.21
C ALA A 81 15.98 -4.64 -0.47
N SER A 82 17.07 -4.72 -1.22
CA SER A 82 18.44 -4.47 -0.80
C SER A 82 19.30 -4.23 -2.04
N ASP A 83 20.60 -3.97 -1.87
CA ASP A 83 21.54 -3.69 -2.97
C ASP A 83 21.50 -4.74 -4.10
N ASN A 84 21.24 -6.00 -3.76
CA ASN A 84 21.29 -7.13 -4.70
C ASN A 84 19.95 -7.82 -4.91
N LEU A 85 18.88 -7.39 -4.25
CA LEU A 85 17.58 -8.04 -4.28
C LEU A 85 16.49 -7.08 -4.74
N VAL A 86 15.70 -7.53 -5.70
CA VAL A 86 14.49 -6.87 -6.17
C VAL A 86 13.29 -7.63 -5.63
N ALA A 87 12.44 -6.94 -4.90
CA ALA A 87 11.15 -7.44 -4.47
C ALA A 87 10.06 -7.02 -5.46
N TYR A 88 8.95 -7.75 -5.48
CA TYR A 88 7.81 -7.36 -6.28
C TYR A 88 6.48 -7.66 -5.58
N THR A 89 5.45 -6.94 -6.01
CA THR A 89 4.05 -7.17 -5.69
C THR A 89 3.29 -7.25 -7.00
N ALA A 90 2.57 -8.35 -7.24
CA ALA A 90 1.82 -8.61 -8.47
C ALA A 90 0.31 -8.67 -8.20
N ALA A 91 -0.49 -8.76 -9.25
CA ALA A 91 -1.94 -8.84 -9.13
C ALA A 91 -2.39 -9.97 -8.19
N GLY A 92 -3.27 -9.67 -7.26
CA GLY A 92 -3.75 -10.55 -6.20
C GLY A 92 -2.86 -10.60 -4.96
N ASP A 93 -1.69 -9.97 -4.96
CA ASP A 93 -0.81 -9.95 -3.80
C ASP A 93 -1.21 -8.86 -2.80
N MET A 94 -0.96 -9.14 -1.53
CA MET A 94 -1.03 -8.17 -0.45
C MET A 94 0.35 -7.99 0.18
N LYS A 95 0.75 -6.75 0.43
CA LYS A 95 2.02 -6.41 1.09
C LYS A 95 1.75 -5.64 2.38
N LEU A 96 2.44 -6.00 3.45
CA LEU A 96 2.47 -5.27 4.71
C LEU A 96 3.87 -4.76 4.96
N ASP A 97 4.02 -3.48 5.23
CA ASP A 97 5.30 -2.88 5.61
C ASP A 97 5.17 -1.74 6.63
N LEU A 98 6.30 -1.43 7.28
CA LEU A 98 6.45 -0.22 8.08
C LEU A 98 7.14 0.83 7.20
N ARG A 99 6.39 1.85 6.78
CA ARG A 99 6.92 2.91 5.92
C ARG A 99 7.73 3.94 6.68
N GLU A 100 8.76 3.50 7.38
CA GLU A 100 9.70 4.41 8.04
C GLU A 100 10.53 5.17 7.00
N GLN A 101 10.92 4.46 5.95
CA GLN A 101 11.58 5.03 4.77
C GLN A 101 11.01 4.34 3.53
N HIS A 102 10.34 5.09 2.70
CA HIS A 102 9.77 4.57 1.45
C HIS A 102 10.40 5.34 0.29
N THR A 103 11.72 5.14 0.15
CA THR A 103 12.53 5.83 -0.84
C THR A 103 13.05 4.87 -1.89
N GLY A 104 13.28 5.38 -3.08
CA GLY A 104 13.90 4.65 -4.18
C GLY A 104 13.04 4.61 -5.44
N THR A 105 13.52 3.84 -6.41
CA THR A 105 12.86 3.67 -7.69
C THR A 105 11.90 2.50 -7.64
N PHE A 106 10.64 2.75 -7.99
CA PHE A 106 9.63 1.74 -8.24
C PHE A 106 9.52 1.54 -9.75
N HIS A 107 9.55 0.28 -10.18
CA HIS A 107 9.40 -0.11 -11.58
C HIS A 107 8.06 -0.78 -11.81
N PHE A 108 7.42 -0.48 -12.93
CA PHE A 108 6.16 -1.07 -13.37
C PHE A 108 6.37 -1.78 -14.72
N PRO A 109 6.78 -3.06 -14.72
CA PRO A 109 7.18 -3.75 -15.95
C PRO A 109 6.09 -3.85 -17.04
N SER A 110 4.81 -3.73 -16.64
CA SER A 110 3.65 -3.67 -17.54
C SER A 110 3.23 -2.25 -17.88
N CYS A 111 4.00 -1.22 -17.47
CA CYS A 111 3.63 0.19 -17.56
C CYS A 111 2.28 0.53 -16.90
N HIS A 112 1.81 -0.34 -16.03
CA HIS A 112 0.54 -0.23 -15.35
C HIS A 112 0.58 -0.89 -13.98
N SER A 113 0.01 -0.22 -12.97
CA SER A 113 -0.22 -0.78 -11.64
C SER A 113 -1.47 -0.13 -11.03
N HIS A 114 -2.46 -0.96 -10.73
CA HIS A 114 -3.69 -0.53 -10.08
C HIS A 114 -3.86 -1.30 -8.76
N GLY A 115 -4.15 -0.57 -7.70
CA GLY A 115 -4.27 -1.15 -6.37
C GLY A 115 -4.83 -0.20 -5.34
N LEU A 116 -4.78 -0.60 -4.10
CA LEU A 116 -5.09 0.26 -2.97
C LEU A 116 -4.08 0.11 -1.85
N THR A 117 -3.99 1.14 -1.03
CA THR A 117 -3.17 1.20 0.18
C THR A 117 -4.05 1.62 1.36
N VAL A 118 -4.04 0.86 2.44
CA VAL A 118 -4.55 1.29 3.75
C VAL A 118 -3.35 1.63 4.63
N ALA A 119 -3.25 2.89 5.04
CA ALA A 119 -2.15 3.39 5.85
C ALA A 119 -2.64 3.82 7.23
N PHE A 120 -1.91 3.41 8.28
CA PHE A 120 -2.19 3.70 9.68
C PHE A 120 -1.03 4.49 10.29
N ASP A 121 -1.27 5.73 10.70
CA ASP A 121 -0.34 6.46 11.58
C ASP A 121 -0.51 5.93 13.00
N ARG A 122 0.38 5.04 13.42
CA ARG A 122 0.31 4.29 14.68
C ARG A 122 0.28 5.18 15.92
N ASN A 123 0.80 6.39 15.84
CA ASN A 123 0.79 7.34 16.95
C ASN A 123 -0.60 7.98 17.14
N ILE A 124 -1.29 8.25 16.02
CA ILE A 124 -2.59 8.92 16.03
C ILE A 124 -3.73 7.92 16.24
N VAL A 125 -3.65 6.76 15.60
CA VAL A 125 -4.73 5.74 15.62
C VAL A 125 -5.08 5.28 17.04
N LYS A 126 -4.12 5.21 17.95
CA LYS A 126 -4.35 4.83 19.36
C LYS A 126 -5.37 5.72 20.06
N GLU A 127 -5.42 7.00 19.68
CA GLU A 127 -6.29 8.00 20.33
C GLU A 127 -7.59 8.22 19.55
N SER A 128 -7.63 7.85 18.27
CA SER A 128 -8.66 8.24 17.31
C SER A 128 -9.69 7.16 16.98
N LEU A 129 -9.44 5.91 17.33
CA LEU A 129 -10.46 4.86 17.12
C LEU A 129 -11.66 5.13 18.02
N PRO A 130 -12.90 4.99 17.50
CA PRO A 130 -14.11 5.11 18.29
C PRO A 130 -14.04 4.26 19.56
N CYS A 131 -14.67 4.72 20.65
CA CYS A 131 -14.61 4.01 21.94
C CYS A 131 -15.12 2.56 21.83
N GLU A 132 -16.07 2.31 20.95
CA GLU A 132 -16.61 0.97 20.65
C GLU A 132 -15.58 0.05 20.00
N VAL A 133 -14.49 0.60 19.47
CA VAL A 133 -13.44 -0.13 18.78
C VAL A 133 -12.12 -0.14 19.57
N ARG A 134 -12.04 0.60 20.69
CA ARG A 134 -10.82 0.66 21.52
C ARG A 134 -10.41 -0.71 22.08
N ASP A 135 -11.39 -1.52 22.45
CA ASP A 135 -11.17 -2.91 22.90
C ASP A 135 -11.17 -3.90 21.74
N PHE A 136 -11.09 -3.40 20.51
CA PHE A 136 -11.05 -4.22 19.30
C PHE A 136 -9.80 -5.09 19.33
N PRO A 137 -9.94 -6.42 19.10
CA PRO A 137 -8.83 -7.35 19.30
C PRO A 137 -7.67 -7.13 18.34
N ALA A 138 -7.95 -6.62 17.15
CA ALA A 138 -7.00 -6.46 16.05
C ALA A 138 -6.59 -4.99 15.85
N THR A 139 -5.64 -4.51 16.63
CA THR A 139 -5.08 -3.16 16.47
C THR A 139 -3.88 -3.16 15.52
N PRO A 140 -3.53 -2.01 14.88
CA PRO A 140 -2.33 -1.92 14.05
C PRO A 140 -1.05 -2.37 14.76
N GLU A 141 -0.90 -2.10 16.06
CA GLU A 141 0.24 -2.56 16.85
C GLU A 141 0.30 -4.08 16.94
N LYS A 142 -0.84 -4.74 17.24
CA LYS A 142 -0.90 -6.20 17.30
C LYS A 142 -0.59 -6.84 15.94
N ILE A 143 -1.05 -6.22 14.85
CA ILE A 143 -0.70 -6.67 13.50
C ILE A 143 0.82 -6.59 13.28
N VAL A 144 1.44 -5.47 13.64
CA VAL A 144 2.90 -5.31 13.52
C VAL A 144 3.65 -6.38 14.30
N GLU A 145 3.26 -6.62 15.56
CA GLU A 145 3.87 -7.65 16.41
C GLU A 145 3.65 -9.05 15.86
N ARG A 146 2.42 -9.39 15.52
CA ARG A 146 2.03 -10.70 15.03
C ARG A 146 2.74 -11.05 13.71
N TRP A 147 2.79 -10.12 12.77
CA TRP A 147 3.43 -10.29 11.47
C TRP A 147 4.93 -10.10 11.52
N GLN A 148 5.50 -9.76 12.69
CA GLN A 148 6.91 -9.49 12.90
C GLN A 148 7.43 -8.49 11.85
N LEU A 149 6.67 -7.41 11.65
CA LEU A 149 7.04 -6.39 10.68
C LEU A 149 8.24 -5.59 11.18
N GLY A 150 9.21 -5.41 10.30
CA GLY A 150 10.43 -4.66 10.54
C GLY A 150 10.88 -3.94 9.27
N SER A 151 12.16 -3.90 9.02
CA SER A 151 12.75 -3.28 7.82
C SER A 151 12.40 -3.99 6.51
N THR A 152 11.97 -5.25 6.58
CA THR A 152 11.61 -6.05 5.41
C THR A 152 10.10 -6.21 5.33
N PRO A 153 9.47 -5.86 4.19
CA PRO A 153 8.04 -6.06 4.01
C PRO A 153 7.65 -7.55 3.99
N ARG A 154 6.41 -7.82 4.35
CA ARG A 154 5.79 -9.15 4.22
C ARG A 154 4.86 -9.14 3.02
N VAL A 155 5.05 -10.06 2.09
CA VAL A 155 4.17 -10.22 0.93
C VAL A 155 3.41 -11.53 1.06
N VAL A 156 2.08 -11.44 0.96
CA VAL A 156 1.17 -12.58 0.90
C VAL A 156 0.75 -12.75 -0.55
N ARG A 157 1.13 -13.87 -1.15
CA ARG A 157 0.82 -14.20 -2.53
C ARG A 157 -0.62 -14.67 -2.68
N GLY A 158 -1.29 -14.17 -3.73
CA GLY A 158 -2.64 -14.59 -4.05
C GLY A 158 -3.56 -14.49 -2.82
N ALA A 159 -3.71 -13.30 -2.24
CA ALA A 159 -4.48 -13.09 -1.01
C ALA A 159 -5.99 -13.35 -1.21
N GLU A 160 -6.35 -14.51 -1.79
CA GLU A 160 -7.72 -14.92 -2.16
C GLU A 160 -8.70 -14.82 -0.99
N ARG A 161 -8.23 -15.14 0.22
CA ARG A 161 -9.04 -15.03 1.43
C ARG A 161 -9.44 -13.60 1.77
N MET A 162 -8.71 -12.62 1.24
CA MET A 162 -8.94 -11.19 1.44
C MET A 162 -9.60 -10.52 0.22
N GLU A 163 -9.75 -11.26 -0.89
CA GLU A 163 -10.27 -10.72 -2.15
C GLU A 163 -11.67 -10.14 -2.00
N HIS A 164 -12.52 -10.74 -1.16
CA HIS A 164 -13.85 -10.21 -0.88
C HIS A 164 -13.80 -8.83 -0.21
N ILE A 165 -12.79 -8.57 0.66
CA ILE A 165 -12.63 -7.27 1.34
C ILE A 165 -12.19 -6.23 0.31
N PHE A 166 -11.10 -6.51 -0.41
CA PHE A 166 -10.54 -5.58 -1.38
C PHE A 166 -11.46 -5.37 -2.58
N GLY A 167 -12.02 -6.45 -3.14
CA GLY A 167 -12.92 -6.39 -4.29
C GLY A 167 -14.19 -5.56 -4.04
N GLU A 168 -14.72 -5.60 -2.82
CA GLU A 168 -15.87 -4.78 -2.43
C GLU A 168 -15.49 -3.30 -2.25
N MET A 169 -14.29 -2.98 -1.76
CA MET A 169 -13.81 -1.59 -1.67
C MET A 169 -13.76 -0.91 -3.05
N TYR A 170 -13.40 -1.65 -4.10
CA TYR A 170 -13.37 -1.11 -5.48
C TYR A 170 -14.76 -0.89 -6.08
N ARG A 171 -15.81 -1.53 -5.56
CA ARG A 171 -17.16 -1.53 -6.14
C ARG A 171 -18.20 -0.79 -5.32
N VAL A 172 -17.78 -0.16 -4.23
CA VAL A 172 -18.72 0.47 -3.30
C VAL A 172 -19.50 1.62 -3.93
N LEU A 173 -20.79 1.72 -3.62
CA LEU A 173 -21.64 2.82 -4.03
C LEU A 173 -21.18 4.14 -3.38
N GLU A 174 -21.17 5.22 -4.15
CA GLU A 174 -20.68 6.52 -3.70
C GLU A 174 -21.36 7.02 -2.42
N LYS A 175 -22.69 6.88 -2.32
CA LYS A 175 -23.48 7.36 -1.19
C LYS A 175 -23.11 6.75 0.15
N ILE A 176 -22.52 5.54 0.16
CA ILE A 176 -22.14 4.83 1.39
C ILE A 176 -20.63 4.62 1.51
N ARG A 177 -19.85 5.24 0.64
CA ARG A 177 -18.43 4.96 0.46
C ARG A 177 -17.64 5.06 1.77
N ILE A 178 -17.69 6.21 2.44
CA ILE A 178 -16.92 6.44 3.67
C ILE A 178 -17.34 5.49 4.82
N PRO A 179 -18.63 5.37 5.20
CA PRO A 179 -19.01 4.42 6.24
C PRO A 179 -18.69 2.96 5.87
N TYR A 180 -18.79 2.60 4.59
CA TYR A 180 -18.45 1.27 4.12
C TYR A 180 -16.94 0.99 4.25
N PHE A 181 -16.08 1.92 3.87
CA PHE A 181 -14.64 1.81 4.05
C PHE A 181 -14.26 1.64 5.53
N LYS A 182 -14.92 2.33 6.45
CA LYS A 182 -14.71 2.14 7.89
C LYS A 182 -14.93 0.69 8.30
N VAL A 183 -16.04 0.09 7.87
CA VAL A 183 -16.35 -1.32 8.16
C VAL A 183 -15.31 -2.26 7.55
N LYS A 184 -14.94 -2.03 6.27
CA LYS A 184 -13.97 -2.88 5.57
C LYS A 184 -12.56 -2.81 6.14
N ILE A 185 -12.14 -1.66 6.64
CA ILE A 185 -10.84 -1.53 7.32
C ILE A 185 -10.81 -2.29 8.65
N LEU A 186 -11.91 -2.25 9.41
CA LEU A 186 -12.03 -3.04 10.63
C LEU A 186 -12.05 -4.55 10.33
N GLU A 187 -12.78 -4.95 9.30
CA GLU A 187 -12.81 -6.33 8.80
C GLU A 187 -11.41 -6.78 8.36
N LEU A 188 -10.68 -5.95 7.61
CA LEU A 188 -9.31 -6.21 7.19
C LEU A 188 -8.39 -6.49 8.39
N LEU A 189 -8.45 -5.67 9.43
CA LEU A 189 -7.66 -5.87 10.64
C LEU A 189 -7.99 -7.19 11.34
N LEU A 190 -9.28 -7.57 11.44
CA LEU A 190 -9.70 -8.85 12.02
C LEU A 190 -9.15 -10.04 11.24
N TYR A 191 -9.23 -9.99 9.91
CA TYR A 191 -8.70 -11.06 9.07
C TYR A 191 -7.18 -11.18 9.20
N LEU A 192 -6.45 -10.06 9.23
CA LEU A 192 -5.00 -10.05 9.42
C LEU A 192 -4.60 -10.62 10.80
N ASP A 193 -5.40 -10.37 11.84
CA ASP A 193 -5.16 -10.95 13.16
C ASP A 193 -5.47 -12.45 13.19
N ALA A 194 -6.50 -12.90 12.48
CA ALA A 194 -6.90 -14.30 12.44
C ALA A 194 -6.09 -15.17 11.47
N MET A 195 -5.43 -14.57 10.48
CA MET A 195 -4.69 -15.32 9.46
C MET A 195 -3.52 -16.10 10.06
N THR A 196 -3.34 -17.34 9.58
CA THR A 196 -2.10 -18.07 9.77
C THR A 196 -1.03 -17.42 8.91
N ILE A 197 0.02 -16.92 9.55
CA ILE A 197 1.13 -16.28 8.82
C ILE A 197 1.84 -17.37 8.01
N PRO A 198 1.92 -17.24 6.67
CA PRO A 198 2.68 -18.18 5.87
C PRO A 198 4.11 -18.27 6.39
N GLN A 199 4.64 -19.48 6.55
CA GLN A 199 6.06 -19.63 6.88
C GLN A 199 6.87 -19.04 5.72
N VAL A 200 7.63 -18.00 6.03
CA VAL A 200 8.27 -17.08 5.07
C VAL A 200 9.35 -17.75 4.20
N GLU A 201 9.63 -19.04 4.40
CA GLU A 201 10.76 -19.72 3.75
C GLU A 201 10.48 -20.26 2.35
N SER A 202 9.22 -20.45 1.94
CA SER A 202 8.94 -21.15 0.68
C SER A 202 8.76 -20.25 -0.55
N GLU A 203 8.40 -18.98 -0.37
CA GLU A 203 8.14 -18.07 -1.48
C GLU A 203 8.69 -16.66 -1.23
N ARG A 204 10.00 -16.51 -1.37
CA ARG A 204 10.60 -15.16 -1.34
C ARG A 204 10.26 -14.44 -2.65
N PRO A 205 9.55 -13.31 -2.60
CA PRO A 205 9.27 -12.51 -3.80
C PRO A 205 10.50 -11.68 -4.21
N TYR A 206 11.67 -12.31 -4.19
CA TYR A 206 12.92 -11.64 -4.46
C TYR A 206 13.59 -12.29 -5.67
N PHE A 207 14.06 -11.44 -6.58
CA PHE A 207 14.98 -11.83 -7.64
C PHE A 207 16.34 -11.21 -7.37
N TYR A 208 17.40 -11.91 -7.78
CA TYR A 208 18.70 -11.26 -7.82
C TYR A 208 18.70 -10.21 -8.92
N LYS A 209 19.24 -9.02 -8.60
CA LYS A 209 19.35 -7.90 -9.53
C LYS A 209 19.93 -8.31 -10.89
N THR A 210 20.96 -9.18 -10.88
CA THR A 210 21.57 -9.75 -12.08
C THR A 210 20.61 -10.59 -12.94
N GLN A 211 19.59 -11.20 -12.35
CA GLN A 211 18.55 -11.93 -13.10
C GLN A 211 17.59 -10.96 -13.79
N VAL A 212 17.18 -9.91 -13.08
CA VAL A 212 16.34 -8.84 -13.64
C VAL A 212 17.04 -8.15 -14.79
N GLU A 213 18.30 -7.74 -14.61
CA GLU A 213 19.11 -7.10 -15.66
C GLU A 213 19.26 -7.96 -16.92
N LYS A 214 19.41 -9.28 -16.77
CA LYS A 214 19.47 -10.21 -17.92
C LYS A 214 18.14 -10.26 -18.69
N VAL A 215 17.01 -10.30 -17.98
CA VAL A 215 15.68 -10.33 -18.61
C VAL A 215 15.40 -9.00 -19.33
N GLU A 216 15.75 -7.87 -18.72
CA GLU A 216 15.61 -6.56 -19.33
C GLU A 216 16.49 -6.40 -20.58
N ALA A 217 17.72 -6.92 -20.55
CA ALA A 217 18.60 -6.90 -21.72
C ALA A 217 18.00 -7.70 -22.90
N ILE A 218 17.31 -8.83 -22.63
CA ILE A 218 16.64 -9.62 -23.67
C ILE A 218 15.43 -8.85 -24.25
N LYS A 219 14.69 -8.10 -23.45
CA LYS A 219 13.52 -7.32 -23.92
C LYS A 219 13.89 -6.16 -24.87
N ARG A 220 15.14 -5.71 -24.85
CA ARG A 220 15.64 -4.61 -25.70
C ARG A 220 16.13 -5.07 -27.09
N PHE A 221 16.13 -6.38 -27.34
CA PHE A 221 16.38 -6.98 -28.64
C PHE A 221 15.06 -7.37 -29.34
#